data_cec5a00b1567622a50604ea9d2d62a8d
#
_entry.id   cec5a00b1567622a50604ea9d2d62a8d
#
_cell.length_a   1.000
_cell.length_b   1.000
_cell.length_c   1.000
_cell.angle_alpha   90.00
_cell.angle_beta   90.00
_cell.angle_gamma   90.00
#
_symmetry.space_group_name_H-M   'P 1'
#
loop_
_entity.id
_entity.type
_entity.pdbx_description
1 polymer ?
#
loop_
_entity_poly.entity_id
_entity_poly.type
_entity_poly.pdbx_seq_one_letter_code
_entity_poly.pdbx_strand_id
1 'polypeptide(L)'
;MDCDNAFKEELIRHLSKYILRSKVEIKDLSSSYVVGVTSKEKFNKIQNELDSKEKTILYRESPYFLDTRSVKLGARILSSLEKLHLTIKKLDLKIVDKSNYLKTAHAEGIPIQGIKNLQDSLFSLESNFEELNAIDFKKGCYVGQENTARMKLKNKVRRKLIPIVTKNNLKILDEIKFKDKVVGKVLIDGAYPFALIKLFDPSFSEFYKENLKVNDTDVQILVPSHFKF
;
A
#
# COMPACT_ATOMS: atom_id res chain seq x y z
N MET A 1 3.22 -14.85 -1.16
CA MET A 1 3.16 -13.48 -1.72
C MET A 1 1.79 -13.31 -2.35
N ASP A 2 1.16 -12.17 -2.18
CA ASP A 2 -0.06 -11.79 -2.90
C ASP A 2 0.18 -10.47 -3.65
N CYS A 3 -0.40 -10.34 -4.81
CA CYS A 3 -0.33 -9.16 -5.65
C CYS A 3 -1.65 -8.93 -6.39
N ASP A 4 -1.81 -7.75 -6.98
CA ASP A 4 -2.92 -7.51 -7.90
C ASP A 4 -2.77 -8.42 -9.13
N ASN A 5 -3.88 -9.02 -9.56
CA ASN A 5 -3.91 -9.94 -10.69
C ASN A 5 -3.40 -9.29 -12.00
N ALA A 6 -3.54 -7.97 -12.13
CA ALA A 6 -3.05 -7.23 -13.29
C ALA A 6 -1.52 -7.28 -13.46
N PHE A 7 -0.78 -7.53 -12.36
CA PHE A 7 0.70 -7.61 -12.38
C PHE A 7 1.25 -9.02 -12.27
N LYS A 8 0.39 -10.03 -12.13
CA LYS A 8 0.80 -11.41 -11.85
C LYS A 8 1.81 -11.95 -12.86
N GLU A 9 1.49 -11.89 -14.12
CA GLU A 9 2.34 -12.43 -15.18
C GLU A 9 3.69 -11.70 -15.29
N GLU A 10 3.66 -10.38 -15.15
CA GLU A 10 4.87 -9.56 -15.16
C GLU A 10 5.76 -9.87 -13.95
N LEU A 11 5.17 -10.02 -12.77
CA LEU A 11 5.87 -10.35 -11.54
C LEU A 11 6.51 -11.73 -11.61
N ILE A 12 5.80 -12.76 -12.09
CA ILE A 12 6.34 -14.11 -12.30
C ILE A 12 7.52 -14.05 -13.25
N ARG A 13 7.36 -13.41 -14.41
CA ARG A 13 8.44 -13.26 -15.41
C ARG A 13 9.65 -12.52 -14.84
N HIS A 14 9.43 -11.46 -14.04
CA HIS A 14 10.49 -10.69 -13.43
C HIS A 14 11.27 -11.51 -12.39
N LEU A 15 10.58 -12.15 -11.47
CA LEU A 15 11.18 -12.97 -10.41
C LEU A 15 11.92 -14.20 -10.98
N SER A 16 11.40 -14.82 -12.05
CA SER A 16 12.03 -15.98 -12.68
C SER A 16 13.46 -15.69 -13.18
N LYS A 17 13.76 -14.44 -13.56
CA LYS A 17 15.11 -14.02 -13.98
C LYS A 17 16.15 -14.10 -12.85
N TYR A 18 15.70 -14.10 -11.60
CA TYR A 18 16.58 -14.08 -10.41
C TYR A 18 16.66 -15.42 -9.70
N ILE A 19 15.98 -16.47 -10.19
CA ILE A 19 16.07 -17.82 -9.60
C ILE A 19 17.47 -18.38 -9.75
N LEU A 20 18.08 -18.19 -10.94
CA LEU A 20 19.44 -18.64 -11.30
C LEU A 20 19.70 -20.10 -10.86
N ARG A 21 20.60 -20.31 -9.88
CA ARG A 21 20.97 -21.62 -9.33
C ARG A 21 20.21 -21.96 -8.03
N SER A 22 19.31 -21.08 -7.58
CA SER A 22 18.55 -21.29 -6.35
C SER A 22 17.53 -22.41 -6.52
N LYS A 23 17.38 -23.26 -5.51
CA LYS A 23 16.33 -24.30 -5.47
C LYS A 23 15.00 -23.66 -5.08
N VAL A 24 14.46 -22.81 -5.93
CA VAL A 24 13.21 -22.05 -5.74
C VAL A 24 12.30 -22.31 -6.92
N GLU A 25 11.03 -22.54 -6.66
CA GLU A 25 9.97 -22.67 -7.66
C GLU A 25 8.93 -21.57 -7.43
N ILE A 26 8.46 -20.95 -8.51
CA ILE A 26 7.37 -19.98 -8.48
C ILE A 26 6.12 -20.67 -9.00
N LYS A 27 5.09 -20.80 -8.12
CA LYS A 27 3.80 -21.39 -8.47
C LYS A 27 2.69 -20.34 -8.38
N ASP A 28 1.87 -20.27 -9.42
CA ASP A 28 0.63 -19.50 -9.37
C ASP A 28 -0.44 -20.32 -8.64
N LEU A 29 -0.92 -19.82 -7.49
CA LEU A 29 -1.97 -20.43 -6.68
C LEU A 29 -3.29 -19.66 -6.76
N SER A 30 -3.44 -18.73 -7.70
CA SER A 30 -4.59 -17.83 -7.80
C SER A 30 -5.93 -18.56 -8.00
N SER A 31 -5.91 -19.74 -8.61
CA SER A 31 -7.10 -20.57 -8.80
C SER A 31 -7.54 -21.35 -7.54
N SER A 32 -6.64 -21.54 -6.59
CA SER A 32 -6.85 -22.41 -5.42
C SER A 32 -6.89 -21.66 -4.10
N TYR A 33 -6.36 -20.42 -4.07
CA TYR A 33 -6.23 -19.63 -2.85
C TYR A 33 -6.89 -18.27 -3.00
N VAL A 34 -7.40 -17.78 -1.87
CA VAL A 34 -7.97 -16.45 -1.71
C VAL A 34 -7.31 -15.73 -0.53
N VAL A 35 -7.40 -14.42 -0.52
CA VAL A 35 -6.89 -13.57 0.56
C VAL A 35 -8.06 -13.07 1.38
N GLY A 36 -8.11 -13.44 2.66
CA GLY A 36 -8.99 -12.83 3.64
C GLY A 36 -8.26 -11.76 4.44
N VAL A 37 -8.99 -10.72 4.85
CA VAL A 37 -8.47 -9.67 5.74
C VAL A 37 -9.34 -9.62 7.00
N THR A 38 -8.71 -9.56 8.16
CA THR A 38 -9.39 -9.44 9.46
C THR A 38 -8.78 -8.32 10.30
N SER A 39 -9.43 -7.97 11.41
CA SER A 39 -8.84 -7.00 12.32
C SER A 39 -7.63 -7.59 13.08
N LYS A 40 -6.77 -6.71 13.58
CA LYS A 40 -5.62 -7.08 14.42
C LYS A 40 -6.07 -7.80 15.69
N GLU A 41 -7.20 -7.42 16.28
CA GLU A 41 -7.72 -8.03 17.51
C GLU A 41 -8.04 -9.51 17.30
N LYS A 42 -8.62 -9.85 16.13
CA LYS A 42 -8.89 -11.26 15.78
C LYS A 42 -7.62 -12.05 15.58
N PHE A 43 -6.60 -11.46 14.95
CA PHE A 43 -5.28 -12.08 14.84
C PHE A 43 -4.67 -12.34 16.21
N ASN A 44 -4.62 -11.33 17.08
CA ASN A 44 -4.04 -11.44 18.41
C ASN A 44 -4.76 -12.51 19.26
N LYS A 45 -6.09 -12.61 19.15
CA LYS A 45 -6.85 -13.66 19.84
C LYS A 45 -6.38 -15.05 19.43
N ILE A 46 -6.26 -15.32 18.14
CA ILE A 46 -5.81 -16.62 17.62
C ILE A 46 -4.34 -16.87 18.00
N GLN A 47 -3.49 -15.87 17.92
CA GLN A 47 -2.09 -15.95 18.28
C GLN A 47 -1.93 -16.36 19.76
N ASN A 48 -2.73 -15.78 20.66
CA ASN A 48 -2.75 -16.13 22.07
C ASN A 48 -3.31 -17.55 22.31
N GLU A 49 -4.38 -17.96 21.58
CA GLU A 49 -4.92 -19.33 21.66
C GLU A 49 -3.89 -20.39 21.23
N LEU A 50 -2.97 -20.03 20.33
CA LEU A 50 -1.89 -20.92 19.84
C LEU A 50 -0.60 -20.79 20.67
N ASP A 51 -0.57 -19.96 21.70
CA ASP A 51 0.62 -19.60 22.50
C ASP A 51 1.84 -19.23 21.63
N SER A 52 1.59 -18.55 20.52
CA SER A 52 2.61 -18.17 19.54
C SER A 52 3.03 -16.71 19.70
N LYS A 53 4.33 -16.44 19.62
CA LYS A 53 4.90 -15.09 19.54
C LYS A 53 5.30 -14.69 18.10
N GLU A 54 5.07 -15.56 17.15
CA GLU A 54 5.44 -15.39 15.76
C GLU A 54 4.56 -14.32 15.08
N LYS A 55 5.14 -13.51 14.22
CA LYS A 55 4.41 -12.52 13.40
C LYS A 55 3.57 -13.17 12.30
N THR A 56 3.89 -14.41 11.94
CA THR A 56 3.17 -15.25 11.01
C THR A 56 2.84 -16.57 11.71
N ILE A 57 1.59 -16.92 11.78
CA ILE A 57 1.11 -18.16 12.37
C ILE A 57 0.46 -19.04 11.30
N LEU A 58 0.44 -20.35 11.52
CA LEU A 58 -0.35 -21.28 10.70
C LEU A 58 -1.69 -21.52 11.40
N TYR A 59 -2.75 -20.96 10.88
CA TYR A 59 -4.10 -21.22 11.35
C TYR A 59 -4.83 -22.12 10.37
N ARG A 60 -5.17 -23.35 10.80
CA ARG A 60 -5.76 -24.40 9.93
C ARG A 60 -4.93 -24.62 8.65
N GLU A 61 -3.61 -24.71 8.79
CA GLU A 61 -2.63 -24.86 7.71
C GLU A 61 -2.60 -23.65 6.72
N SER A 62 -3.21 -22.54 7.07
CA SER A 62 -3.22 -21.32 6.26
C SER A 62 -2.32 -20.28 6.92
N PRO A 63 -1.37 -19.68 6.18
CA PRO A 63 -0.56 -18.58 6.69
C PRO A 63 -1.44 -17.40 7.07
N TYR A 64 -1.31 -16.95 8.30
CA TYR A 64 -2.03 -15.83 8.86
C TYR A 64 -1.04 -14.86 9.52
N PHE A 65 -1.00 -13.61 9.08
CA PHE A 65 0.04 -12.65 9.44
C PHE A 65 -0.48 -11.22 9.47
N LEU A 66 0.14 -10.38 10.30
CA LEU A 66 -0.17 -8.95 10.35
C LEU A 66 0.29 -8.24 9.07
N ASP A 67 -0.50 -7.30 8.58
CA ASP A 67 -0.09 -6.43 7.49
C ASP A 67 0.98 -5.45 8.01
N THR A 68 2.20 -5.58 7.51
CA THR A 68 3.35 -4.79 7.98
C THR A 68 3.34 -3.36 7.47
N ARG A 69 2.52 -3.03 6.47
CA ARG A 69 2.42 -1.67 5.90
C ARG A 69 1.74 -0.71 6.86
N SER A 70 0.67 -1.14 7.52
CA SER A 70 0.01 -0.42 8.62
C SER A 70 -0.74 -1.38 9.52
N VAL A 71 -0.64 -1.15 10.83
CA VAL A 71 -1.38 -1.91 11.85
C VAL A 71 -2.90 -1.82 11.66
N LYS A 72 -3.41 -0.71 11.10
CA LYS A 72 -4.84 -0.51 10.86
C LYS A 72 -5.39 -1.36 9.72
N LEU A 73 -4.53 -1.90 8.85
CA LEU A 73 -4.95 -2.87 7.83
C LEU A 73 -5.24 -4.25 8.40
N GLY A 74 -4.90 -4.48 9.68
CA GLY A 74 -5.17 -5.74 10.38
C GLY A 74 -4.25 -6.87 9.94
N ALA A 75 -4.82 -8.04 9.69
CA ALA A 75 -4.08 -9.25 9.35
C ALA A 75 -4.65 -9.92 8.10
N ARG A 76 -3.78 -10.63 7.39
CA ARG A 76 -4.07 -11.34 6.14
C ARG A 76 -3.97 -12.85 6.34
N ILE A 77 -4.94 -13.57 5.82
CA ILE A 77 -4.92 -15.03 5.74
C ILE A 77 -4.93 -15.46 4.27
N LEU A 78 -3.99 -16.32 3.90
CA LEU A 78 -3.93 -16.93 2.56
C LEU A 78 -4.46 -18.35 2.69
N SER A 79 -5.61 -18.65 2.09
CA SER A 79 -6.31 -19.90 2.31
C SER A 79 -7.09 -20.37 1.10
N SER A 80 -7.38 -21.67 1.00
CA SER A 80 -8.42 -22.11 0.09
C SER A 80 -9.78 -21.55 0.51
N LEU A 81 -10.70 -21.42 -0.44
CA LEU A 81 -12.05 -20.90 -0.17
C LEU A 81 -12.77 -21.72 0.90
N GLU A 82 -12.63 -23.05 0.85
CA GLU A 82 -13.21 -23.96 1.83
C GLU A 82 -12.68 -23.73 3.25
N LYS A 83 -11.35 -23.69 3.42
CA LYS A 83 -10.73 -23.43 4.72
C LYS A 83 -11.06 -22.04 5.24
N LEU A 84 -11.18 -21.05 4.35
CA LEU A 84 -11.60 -19.71 4.74
C LEU A 84 -13.03 -19.69 5.25
N HIS A 85 -13.96 -20.39 4.59
CA HIS A 85 -15.33 -20.55 5.06
C HIS A 85 -15.43 -21.19 6.45
N LEU A 86 -14.65 -22.26 6.68
CA LEU A 86 -14.56 -22.90 7.99
C LEU A 86 -13.98 -21.96 9.05
N THR A 87 -13.01 -21.12 8.67
CA THR A 87 -12.40 -20.11 9.55
C THR A 87 -13.44 -19.05 9.93
N ILE A 88 -14.19 -18.52 8.97
CA ILE A 88 -15.27 -17.56 9.19
C ILE A 88 -16.29 -18.10 10.19
N LYS A 89 -16.75 -19.33 10.01
CA LYS A 89 -17.67 -20.01 10.94
C LYS A 89 -17.07 -20.17 12.34
N LYS A 90 -15.85 -20.69 12.43
CA LYS A 90 -15.19 -20.98 13.71
C LYS A 90 -14.96 -19.71 14.54
N LEU A 91 -14.63 -18.60 13.91
CA LEU A 91 -14.32 -17.34 14.56
C LEU A 91 -15.53 -16.40 14.68
N ASP A 92 -16.71 -16.85 14.25
CA ASP A 92 -17.93 -16.04 14.20
C ASP A 92 -17.68 -14.67 13.52
N LEU A 93 -17.11 -14.72 12.31
CA LEU A 93 -16.81 -13.53 11.55
C LEU A 93 -17.96 -13.16 10.62
N LYS A 94 -18.19 -11.87 10.44
CA LYS A 94 -19.10 -11.35 9.41
C LYS A 94 -18.28 -10.86 8.22
N ILE A 95 -18.68 -11.31 7.03
CA ILE A 95 -18.12 -10.76 5.77
C ILE A 95 -18.66 -9.35 5.61
N VAL A 96 -17.75 -8.40 5.41
CA VAL A 96 -18.07 -6.99 5.17
C VAL A 96 -17.67 -6.60 3.76
N ASP A 97 -18.19 -5.48 3.28
CA ASP A 97 -17.86 -4.96 1.97
C ASP A 97 -16.38 -4.56 1.86
N LYS A 98 -15.78 -4.83 0.71
CA LYS A 98 -14.38 -4.53 0.41
C LYS A 98 -14.06 -3.04 0.53
N SER A 99 -15.03 -2.15 0.35
CA SER A 99 -14.85 -0.70 0.47
C SER A 99 -14.33 -0.28 1.83
N ASN A 100 -14.68 -1.00 2.91
CA ASN A 100 -14.14 -0.74 4.24
C ASN A 100 -12.62 -0.90 4.29
N TYR A 101 -12.09 -1.96 3.66
CA TYR A 101 -10.65 -2.17 3.55
C TYR A 101 -10.00 -1.10 2.67
N LEU A 102 -10.60 -0.78 1.52
CA LEU A 102 -10.08 0.22 0.59
C LEU A 102 -10.03 1.61 1.23
N LYS A 103 -11.08 1.99 1.97
CA LYS A 103 -11.14 3.26 2.73
C LYS A 103 -10.03 3.33 3.78
N THR A 104 -9.82 2.25 4.52
CA THR A 104 -8.74 2.18 5.52
C THR A 104 -7.37 2.27 4.84
N ALA A 105 -7.15 1.53 3.76
CA ALA A 105 -5.89 1.57 3.02
C ALA A 105 -5.62 2.97 2.46
N HIS A 106 -6.63 3.65 1.91
CA HIS A 106 -6.53 5.02 1.44
C HIS A 106 -6.14 5.97 2.58
N ALA A 107 -6.81 5.90 3.72
CA ALA A 107 -6.50 6.73 4.88
C ALA A 107 -5.07 6.49 5.43
N GLU A 108 -4.53 5.29 5.24
CA GLU A 108 -3.17 4.93 5.63
C GLU A 108 -2.14 5.18 4.50
N GLY A 109 -2.53 5.86 3.43
CA GLY A 109 -1.62 6.22 2.33
C GLY A 109 -1.18 5.04 1.46
N ILE A 110 -1.97 3.97 1.42
CA ILE A 110 -1.64 2.73 0.72
C ILE A 110 -2.56 2.60 -0.50
N PRO A 111 -2.07 2.83 -1.71
CA PRO A 111 -2.85 2.63 -2.92
C PRO A 111 -3.08 1.13 -3.14
N ILE A 112 -4.34 0.74 -3.33
CA ILE A 112 -4.75 -0.63 -3.64
C ILE A 112 -5.29 -0.71 -5.07
N GLN A 113 -5.94 0.35 -5.54
CA GLN A 113 -6.48 0.45 -6.88
C GLN A 113 -5.70 1.49 -7.69
N GLY A 114 -5.72 1.38 -9.02
CA GLY A 114 -5.05 2.33 -9.90
C GLY A 114 -3.51 2.29 -9.87
N ILE A 115 -2.91 1.27 -9.25
CA ILE A 115 -1.44 1.15 -9.07
C ILE A 115 -0.72 1.14 -10.43
N LYS A 116 -1.36 0.62 -11.47
CA LYS A 116 -0.78 0.59 -12.82
C LYS A 116 -0.44 1.99 -13.34
N ASN A 117 -1.17 3.01 -12.92
CA ASN A 117 -0.92 4.41 -13.30
C ASN A 117 0.36 4.97 -12.65
N LEU A 118 0.89 4.31 -11.64
CA LEU A 118 2.12 4.69 -10.94
C LEU A 118 3.38 4.10 -11.58
N GLN A 119 3.23 3.15 -12.51
CA GLN A 119 4.36 2.50 -13.15
C GLN A 119 5.25 3.54 -13.84
N ASP A 120 6.57 3.44 -13.61
CA ASP A 120 7.61 4.32 -14.16
C ASP A 120 7.44 5.83 -13.85
N SER A 121 6.47 6.19 -13.00
CA SER A 121 6.15 7.60 -12.68
C SER A 121 6.81 8.09 -11.39
N LEU A 122 7.24 7.19 -10.51
CA LEU A 122 7.68 7.50 -9.15
C LEU A 122 8.97 6.76 -8.77
N PHE A 123 9.77 7.42 -7.96
CA PHE A 123 10.82 6.73 -7.21
C PHE A 123 10.23 6.05 -5.95
N SER A 124 10.91 5.01 -5.47
CA SER A 124 10.46 4.22 -4.32
C SER A 124 10.20 5.07 -3.05
N LEU A 125 11.02 6.08 -2.78
CA LEU A 125 10.81 6.99 -1.65
C LEU A 125 9.68 8.00 -1.87
N GLU A 126 9.37 8.34 -3.11
CA GLU A 126 8.18 9.14 -3.46
C GLU A 126 6.90 8.31 -3.28
N SER A 127 6.98 6.99 -3.46
CA SER A 127 5.89 6.02 -3.24
C SER A 127 5.75 5.58 -1.78
N ASN A 128 6.40 6.26 -0.85
CA ASN A 128 6.35 6.01 0.60
C ASN A 128 6.84 4.62 1.02
N PHE A 129 7.73 3.98 0.26
CA PHE A 129 8.21 2.63 0.56
C PHE A 129 8.92 2.53 1.91
N GLU A 130 9.53 3.62 2.39
CA GLU A 130 10.12 3.68 3.73
C GLU A 130 9.03 3.65 4.81
N GLU A 131 8.04 4.50 4.71
CA GLU A 131 6.92 4.60 5.65
C GLU A 131 6.06 3.34 5.67
N LEU A 132 5.98 2.65 4.54
CA LEU A 132 5.23 1.41 4.38
C LEU A 132 6.07 0.14 4.67
N ASN A 133 7.27 0.29 5.23
CA ASN A 133 8.18 -0.81 5.54
C ASN A 133 8.54 -1.70 4.33
N ALA A 134 8.54 -1.12 3.12
CA ALA A 134 8.84 -1.83 1.88
C ALA A 134 10.34 -1.77 1.51
N ILE A 135 11.15 -1.00 2.23
CA ILE A 135 12.60 -0.88 2.05
C ILE A 135 13.31 -1.19 3.37
N ASP A 136 14.36 -1.98 3.29
CA ASP A 136 15.33 -2.16 4.37
C ASP A 136 16.66 -1.52 3.97
N PHE A 137 17.02 -0.40 4.59
CA PHE A 137 18.28 0.29 4.36
C PHE A 137 19.50 -0.40 4.98
N LYS A 138 19.29 -1.39 5.84
CA LYS A 138 20.36 -2.15 6.52
C LYS A 138 20.75 -3.42 5.79
N LYS A 139 19.95 -3.88 4.83
CA LYS A 139 20.28 -5.06 4.03
C LYS A 139 21.44 -4.78 3.06
N GLY A 140 22.07 -5.85 2.58
CA GLY A 140 23.12 -5.77 1.57
C GLY A 140 22.66 -5.19 0.23
N CYS A 141 23.58 -5.13 -0.75
CA CYS A 141 23.34 -4.56 -2.07
C CYS A 141 22.24 -5.29 -2.84
N TYR A 142 21.49 -4.52 -3.62
CA TYR A 142 20.47 -5.03 -4.54
C TYR A 142 20.39 -4.15 -5.80
N VAL A 143 19.87 -4.71 -6.87
CA VAL A 143 19.74 -4.01 -8.16
C VAL A 143 18.79 -2.82 -8.01
N GLY A 144 19.24 -1.61 -8.44
CA GLY A 144 18.44 -0.37 -8.36
C GLY A 144 18.56 0.40 -7.05
N GLN A 145 19.40 -0.05 -6.10
CA GLN A 145 19.54 0.63 -4.80
C GLN A 145 20.16 2.03 -4.87
N GLU A 146 20.97 2.34 -5.88
CA GLU A 146 21.76 3.59 -5.94
C GLU A 146 20.88 4.84 -5.82
N ASN A 147 19.81 4.91 -6.62
CA ASN A 147 18.90 6.06 -6.58
C ASN A 147 18.20 6.17 -5.23
N THR A 148 17.73 5.06 -4.68
CA THR A 148 17.05 5.02 -3.38
C THR A 148 18.00 5.44 -2.25
N ALA A 149 19.21 4.89 -2.21
CA ALA A 149 20.22 5.24 -1.21
C ALA A 149 20.64 6.72 -1.35
N ARG A 150 20.87 7.21 -2.57
CA ARG A 150 21.24 8.60 -2.83
C ARG A 150 20.13 9.58 -2.38
N MET A 151 18.88 9.27 -2.69
CA MET A 151 17.74 10.11 -2.26
C MET A 151 17.64 10.16 -0.74
N LYS A 152 17.82 9.03 -0.05
CA LYS A 152 17.80 8.94 1.41
C LYS A 152 18.96 9.72 2.05
N LEU A 153 20.19 9.44 1.63
CA LEU A 153 21.40 10.07 2.20
C LEU A 153 21.44 11.60 1.99
N LYS A 154 20.94 12.05 0.85
CA LYS A 154 20.93 13.50 0.52
C LYS A 154 19.64 14.21 0.99
N ASN A 155 18.75 13.50 1.66
CA ASN A 155 17.41 14.01 2.04
C ASN A 155 16.69 14.74 0.88
N LYS A 156 16.69 14.11 -0.31
CA LYS A 156 16.23 14.73 -1.56
C LYS A 156 14.83 14.26 -2.00
N VAL A 157 14.03 13.77 -1.09
CA VAL A 157 12.62 13.48 -1.41
C VAL A 157 11.87 14.79 -1.54
N ARG A 158 11.58 15.18 -2.78
CA ARG A 158 10.94 16.47 -3.09
C ARG A 158 9.43 16.36 -3.27
N ARG A 159 8.94 15.17 -3.46
CA ARG A 159 7.52 14.87 -3.72
C ARG A 159 7.15 13.57 -3.02
N LYS A 160 5.90 13.45 -2.63
CA LYS A 160 5.36 12.21 -2.07
C LYS A 160 3.98 11.91 -2.63
N LEU A 161 3.70 10.63 -2.81
CA LEU A 161 2.37 10.14 -3.16
C LEU A 161 1.50 10.19 -1.90
N ILE A 162 0.49 11.04 -1.91
CA ILE A 162 -0.36 11.29 -0.73
C ILE A 162 -1.82 11.10 -1.11
N PRO A 163 -2.63 10.45 -0.27
CA PRO A 163 -4.06 10.36 -0.51
C PRO A 163 -4.72 11.74 -0.41
N ILE A 164 -5.69 11.96 -1.27
CA ILE A 164 -6.47 13.20 -1.31
C ILE A 164 -7.96 12.89 -1.19
N VAL A 165 -8.73 13.84 -0.71
CA VAL A 165 -10.19 13.72 -0.55
C VAL A 165 -10.86 14.81 -1.36
N THR A 166 -11.89 14.44 -2.09
CA THR A 166 -12.71 15.33 -2.90
C THR A 166 -14.14 14.81 -2.98
N LYS A 167 -15.09 15.68 -3.30
CA LYS A 167 -16.49 15.32 -3.55
C LYS A 167 -16.76 15.02 -5.02
N ASN A 168 -15.90 15.45 -5.92
CA ASN A 168 -16.07 15.35 -7.36
C ASN A 168 -15.03 14.39 -7.97
N ASN A 169 -15.31 13.89 -9.15
CA ASN A 169 -14.37 13.07 -9.89
C ASN A 169 -13.20 13.91 -10.39
N LEU A 170 -12.00 13.40 -10.20
CA LEU A 170 -10.76 13.95 -10.74
C LEU A 170 -10.31 13.13 -11.94
N LYS A 171 -9.45 13.72 -12.77
CA LYS A 171 -8.78 13.02 -13.86
C LYS A 171 -7.30 12.85 -13.54
N ILE A 172 -6.72 11.77 -14.04
CA ILE A 172 -5.27 11.54 -13.95
C ILE A 172 -4.57 12.71 -14.65
N LEU A 173 -3.47 13.18 -14.02
CA LEU A 173 -2.65 14.34 -14.40
C LEU A 173 -3.29 15.71 -14.14
N ASP A 174 -4.49 15.79 -13.60
CA ASP A 174 -5.03 17.07 -13.13
C ASP A 174 -4.07 17.73 -12.14
N GLU A 175 -3.84 19.04 -12.35
CA GLU A 175 -2.95 19.82 -11.49
C GLU A 175 -3.68 20.29 -10.23
N ILE A 176 -3.04 20.08 -9.09
CA ILE A 176 -3.50 20.58 -7.79
C ILE A 176 -2.82 21.90 -7.51
N LYS A 177 -3.61 22.93 -7.21
CA LYS A 177 -3.13 24.29 -6.99
C LYS A 177 -3.42 24.79 -5.57
N PHE A 178 -2.49 25.56 -5.05
CA PHE A 178 -2.61 26.38 -3.86
C PHE A 178 -2.23 27.81 -4.20
N LYS A 179 -3.16 28.79 -4.06
CA LYS A 179 -2.93 30.20 -4.42
C LYS A 179 -2.25 30.34 -5.80
N ASP A 180 -2.83 29.73 -6.82
CA ASP A 180 -2.37 29.69 -8.22
C ASP A 180 -1.04 28.97 -8.50
N LYS A 181 -0.32 28.50 -7.46
CA LYS A 181 0.86 27.67 -7.63
C LYS A 181 0.51 26.20 -7.71
N VAL A 182 1.11 25.48 -8.66
CA VAL A 182 0.94 24.02 -8.80
C VAL A 182 1.75 23.32 -7.71
N VAL A 183 1.04 22.69 -6.77
CA VAL A 183 1.62 21.95 -5.63
C VAL A 183 1.58 20.44 -5.81
N GLY A 184 0.88 19.93 -6.81
CA GLY A 184 0.80 18.49 -7.07
C GLY A 184 0.08 18.13 -8.35
N LYS A 185 0.01 16.80 -8.60
CA LYS A 185 -0.75 16.21 -9.71
C LYS A 185 -1.45 14.95 -9.25
N VAL A 186 -2.67 14.73 -9.73
CA VAL A 186 -3.43 13.50 -9.51
C VAL A 186 -2.77 12.36 -10.28
N LEU A 187 -2.47 11.24 -9.62
CA LEU A 187 -1.90 10.05 -10.26
C LEU A 187 -2.85 8.84 -10.20
N ILE A 188 -3.73 8.80 -9.21
CA ILE A 188 -4.80 7.81 -9.11
C ILE A 188 -6.11 8.56 -8.94
N ASP A 189 -7.08 8.25 -9.76
CA ASP A 189 -8.44 8.78 -9.75
C ASP A 189 -9.45 7.84 -9.05
N GLY A 190 -10.74 8.13 -9.17
CA GLY A 190 -11.81 7.30 -8.64
C GLY A 190 -12.14 7.57 -7.18
N ALA A 191 -12.67 6.56 -6.47
CA ALA A 191 -13.19 6.69 -5.11
C ALA A 191 -12.11 6.92 -4.04
N TYR A 192 -10.86 6.53 -4.32
CA TYR A 192 -9.72 6.59 -3.40
C TYR A 192 -8.52 7.23 -4.09
N PRO A 193 -8.59 8.54 -4.42
CA PRO A 193 -7.60 9.19 -5.25
C PRO A 193 -6.31 9.48 -4.51
N PHE A 194 -5.18 9.43 -5.26
CA PHE A 194 -3.87 9.81 -4.78
C PHE A 194 -3.23 10.84 -5.69
N ALA A 195 -2.47 11.73 -5.09
CA ALA A 195 -1.71 12.74 -5.80
C ALA A 195 -0.24 12.72 -5.44
N LEU A 196 0.60 13.07 -6.39
CA LEU A 196 2.01 13.34 -6.17
C LEU A 196 2.15 14.80 -5.75
N ILE A 197 2.40 15.02 -4.47
CA ILE A 197 2.43 16.35 -3.84
C ILE A 197 3.88 16.81 -3.67
N LYS A 198 4.17 18.06 -4.01
CA LYS A 198 5.45 18.72 -3.74
C LYS A 198 5.60 18.99 -2.25
N LEU A 199 6.81 18.83 -1.72
CA LEU A 199 7.12 19.09 -0.31
C LEU A 199 7.78 20.47 -0.11
N PHE A 200 8.26 21.08 -1.19
CA PHE A 200 8.98 22.37 -1.19
C PHE A 200 8.44 23.27 -2.30
N ASP A 201 8.50 24.56 -2.06
CA ASP A 201 8.16 25.64 -2.99
C ASP A 201 6.74 25.56 -3.60
N PRO A 202 5.71 25.91 -2.82
CA PRO A 202 5.72 26.31 -1.40
C PRO A 202 6.00 25.14 -0.45
N SER A 203 6.35 25.44 0.81
CA SER A 203 6.53 24.41 1.82
C SER A 203 5.23 23.63 2.05
N PHE A 204 5.32 22.30 2.19
CA PHE A 204 4.18 21.45 2.47
C PHE A 204 3.40 21.90 3.71
N SER A 205 4.10 22.40 4.73
CA SER A 205 3.50 22.93 5.97
C SER A 205 2.56 24.11 5.76
N GLU A 206 2.71 24.86 4.66
CA GLU A 206 1.89 26.02 4.37
C GLU A 206 0.51 25.68 3.82
N PHE A 207 0.35 24.49 3.22
CA PHE A 207 -0.88 24.18 2.49
C PHE A 207 -1.51 22.81 2.80
N TYR A 208 -0.88 21.92 3.55
CA TYR A 208 -1.39 20.56 3.73
C TYR A 208 -2.73 20.48 4.50
N LYS A 209 -3.10 21.54 5.24
CA LYS A 209 -4.39 21.66 5.94
C LYS A 209 -5.39 22.54 5.19
N GLU A 210 -4.95 23.17 4.10
CA GLU A 210 -5.78 24.10 3.36
C GLU A 210 -6.63 23.40 2.31
N ASN A 211 -7.67 24.08 1.86
CA ASN A 211 -8.44 23.65 0.70
C ASN A 211 -7.65 23.99 -0.57
N LEU A 212 -7.27 22.96 -1.28
CA LEU A 212 -6.60 23.06 -2.57
C LEU A 212 -7.61 23.03 -3.70
N LYS A 213 -7.20 23.44 -4.90
CA LYS A 213 -8.07 23.44 -6.08
C LYS A 213 -7.52 22.55 -7.17
N VAL A 214 -8.43 21.79 -7.77
CA VAL A 214 -8.24 21.13 -9.07
C VAL A 214 -9.33 21.69 -9.98
N ASN A 215 -8.96 22.56 -10.89
CA ASN A 215 -9.93 23.39 -11.61
C ASN A 215 -10.88 24.09 -10.59
N ASP A 216 -12.19 23.85 -10.70
CA ASP A 216 -13.19 24.40 -9.76
C ASP A 216 -13.53 23.47 -8.58
N THR A 217 -12.82 22.36 -8.44
CA THR A 217 -13.09 21.34 -7.41
C THR A 217 -12.19 21.53 -6.19
N ASP A 218 -12.79 21.51 -5.01
CA ASP A 218 -12.06 21.49 -3.74
C ASP A 218 -11.44 20.12 -3.48
N VAL A 219 -10.17 20.12 -3.09
CA VAL A 219 -9.40 18.93 -2.75
C VAL A 219 -8.70 19.16 -1.42
N GLN A 220 -8.71 18.17 -0.56
CA GLN A 220 -7.99 18.17 0.71
C GLN A 220 -6.95 17.06 0.74
N ILE A 221 -5.80 17.34 1.33
CA ILE A 221 -4.76 16.34 1.57
C ILE A 221 -5.12 15.54 2.81
N LEU A 222 -5.06 14.22 2.71
CA LEU A 222 -5.23 13.32 3.84
C LEU A 222 -3.84 12.79 4.24
N VAL A 223 -3.27 13.33 5.33
CA VAL A 223 -1.94 12.94 5.80
C VAL A 223 -2.04 11.73 6.72
N PRO A 224 -1.51 10.56 6.34
CA PRO A 224 -1.43 9.41 7.24
C PRO A 224 -0.56 9.70 8.46
N SER A 225 -0.99 9.24 9.65
CA SER A 225 -0.33 9.58 10.92
C SER A 225 1.12 9.11 11.04
N HIS A 226 1.51 8.10 10.27
CA HIS A 226 2.86 7.53 10.26
C HIS A 226 3.78 8.13 9.19
N PHE A 227 3.28 9.03 8.33
CA PHE A 227 4.11 9.72 7.35
C PHE A 227 4.95 10.80 8.03
N LYS A 228 6.22 10.90 7.60
CA LYS A 228 7.18 11.92 8.01
C LYS A 228 7.50 12.83 6.83
N PHE A 229 7.47 14.12 7.05
CA PHE A 229 7.73 15.17 6.07
C PHE A 229 8.86 16.06 6.54
#